data_34530f9f5ac8ddec67159a77d8e50cd5
#
_entry.id   34530f9f5ac8ddec67159a77d8e50cd5
#
_cell.length_a   1.000
_cell.length_b   1.000
_cell.length_c   1.000
_cell.angle_alpha   90.00
_cell.angle_beta   90.00
_cell.angle_gamma   90.00
#
_symmetry.space_group_name_H-M   'P 1'
#
loop_
_entity.id
_entity.type
_entity.pdbx_description
1 polymer ?
#
loop_
_entity_poly.entity_id
_entity_poly.type
_entity_poly.pdbx_seq_one_letter_code
_entity_poly.pdbx_strand_id
1 'polypeptide(L)'
;MNSAFTQQIRELALQSKVCGLSQDLSLPENLRDLIDNADQNKRLLNDNEISLCCNWSGLATAPLIALQSQVSELVDQARADLLKEQPELVQPGGKLFPADRAEACWRDCFHFLRVSIYGAALRRTAITDPNGMHSLAELYALLEVPVPALLLALDRLRQHSVAAYSLLGAESNAKTLNDALTHLGNMIYKEMKRDDGQDRELQTAIR
;
A
#
# COMPACT_ATOMS: atom_id res chain seq x y z
N MET A 1 11.98 15.48 21.11
CA MET A 1 12.02 14.04 20.79
C MET A 1 13.44 13.53 21.01
N ASN A 2 13.60 12.34 21.61
CA ASN A 2 14.93 11.75 21.87
C ASN A 2 15.60 11.41 20.53
N SER A 3 16.89 11.76 20.35
CA SER A 3 17.66 11.52 19.11
C SER A 3 17.61 10.04 18.67
N ALA A 4 17.65 9.11 19.63
CA ALA A 4 17.56 7.67 19.36
C ALA A 4 16.20 7.25 18.76
N PHE A 5 15.09 7.80 19.28
CA PHE A 5 13.75 7.53 18.77
C PHE A 5 13.57 8.02 17.31
N THR A 6 14.09 9.23 17.03
CA THR A 6 14.04 9.76 15.65
C THR A 6 14.88 8.92 14.69
N GLN A 7 16.02 8.41 15.15
CA GLN A 7 16.88 7.54 14.37
C GLN A 7 16.19 6.20 14.07
N GLN A 8 15.56 5.57 15.05
CA GLN A 8 14.80 4.33 14.88
C GLN A 8 13.67 4.48 13.86
N ILE A 9 12.89 5.58 13.92
CA ILE A 9 11.85 5.86 12.91
C ILE A 9 12.44 5.92 11.51
N ARG A 10 13.57 6.60 11.33
CA ARG A 10 14.23 6.72 10.02
C ARG A 10 14.68 5.37 9.48
N GLU A 11 15.29 4.54 10.32
CA GLU A 11 15.75 3.20 9.94
C GLU A 11 14.59 2.30 9.53
N LEU A 12 13.53 2.24 10.33
CA LEU A 12 12.32 1.50 9.99
C LEU A 12 11.66 2.02 8.71
N ALA A 13 11.56 3.32 8.52
CA ALA A 13 11.00 3.92 7.31
C ALA A 13 11.80 3.56 6.04
N LEU A 14 13.13 3.44 6.15
CA LEU A 14 13.97 3.00 5.03
C LEU A 14 13.80 1.50 4.73
N GLN A 15 13.52 0.69 5.75
CA GLN A 15 13.32 -0.75 5.63
C GLN A 15 11.90 -1.13 5.23
N SER A 16 10.93 -0.25 5.44
CA SER A 16 9.50 -0.47 5.17
C SER A 16 9.20 -0.48 3.65
N LYS A 17 9.84 -1.40 2.92
CA LYS A 17 9.60 -1.61 1.49
C LYS A 17 8.37 -2.48 1.30
N VAL A 18 7.29 -1.89 0.78
CA VAL A 18 6.06 -2.65 0.53
C VAL A 18 6.18 -3.55 -0.69
N CYS A 19 6.82 -3.07 -1.77
CA CYS A 19 6.87 -3.75 -3.04
C CYS A 19 7.88 -4.91 -3.04
N GLY A 20 7.40 -6.14 -3.24
CA GLY A 20 8.21 -7.36 -3.42
C GLY A 20 8.36 -7.82 -4.86
N LEU A 21 7.77 -7.12 -5.83
CA LEU A 21 7.72 -7.57 -7.22
C LEU A 21 9.09 -7.63 -7.90
N SER A 22 10.04 -6.79 -7.50
CA SER A 22 11.42 -6.84 -8.03
C SER A 22 12.17 -8.13 -7.63
N GLN A 23 11.67 -8.86 -6.63
CA GLN A 23 12.22 -10.13 -6.15
C GLN A 23 11.53 -11.35 -6.78
N ASP A 24 10.46 -11.17 -7.56
CA ASP A 24 9.76 -12.25 -8.25
C ASP A 24 10.59 -12.75 -9.44
N LEU A 25 11.34 -13.85 -9.24
CA LEU A 25 12.20 -14.46 -10.26
C LEU A 25 11.42 -15.02 -11.45
N SER A 26 10.10 -15.12 -11.39
CA SER A 26 9.27 -15.49 -12.54
C SER A 26 9.05 -14.34 -13.53
N LEU A 27 9.38 -13.10 -13.12
CA LEU A 27 9.38 -11.93 -14.00
C LEU A 27 10.73 -11.79 -14.73
N PRO A 28 10.73 -11.35 -16.00
CA PRO A 28 11.95 -10.97 -16.69
C PRO A 28 12.76 -9.93 -15.92
N GLU A 29 14.09 -10.03 -16.00
CA GLU A 29 15.01 -9.14 -15.29
C GLU A 29 14.74 -7.65 -15.59
N ASN A 30 14.56 -7.31 -16.85
CA ASN A 30 14.26 -5.93 -17.26
C ASN A 30 12.96 -5.37 -16.66
N LEU A 31 11.94 -6.20 -16.40
CA LEU A 31 10.71 -5.77 -15.74
C LEU A 31 10.93 -5.65 -14.22
N ARG A 32 11.73 -6.52 -13.61
CA ARG A 32 12.11 -6.41 -12.20
C ARG A 32 12.90 -5.13 -11.93
N ASP A 33 13.87 -4.81 -12.79
CA ASP A 33 14.66 -3.58 -12.70
C ASP A 33 13.81 -2.34 -12.89
N LEU A 34 12.86 -2.38 -13.85
CA LEU A 34 11.90 -1.31 -14.08
C LEU A 34 11.05 -1.05 -12.83
N ILE A 35 10.49 -2.09 -12.25
CA ILE A 35 9.67 -1.99 -11.02
C ILE A 35 10.51 -1.51 -9.84
N ASP A 36 11.71 -2.06 -9.66
CA ASP A 36 12.63 -1.64 -8.58
C ASP A 36 12.97 -0.15 -8.69
N ASN A 37 13.30 0.32 -9.90
CA ASN A 37 13.54 1.75 -10.14
C ASN A 37 12.31 2.61 -9.82
N ALA A 38 11.12 2.21 -10.27
CA ALA A 38 9.91 2.95 -10.01
C ALA A 38 9.57 2.98 -8.51
N ASP A 39 9.78 1.86 -7.79
CA ASP A 39 9.50 1.76 -6.36
C ASP A 39 10.50 2.55 -5.52
N GLN A 40 11.80 2.47 -5.81
CA GLN A 40 12.83 3.26 -5.13
C GLN A 40 12.56 4.76 -5.24
N ASN A 41 12.07 5.22 -6.41
CA ASN A 41 11.69 6.62 -6.64
C ASN A 41 10.26 6.95 -6.20
N LYS A 42 9.53 5.99 -5.61
CA LYS A 42 8.15 6.14 -5.14
C LYS A 42 7.21 6.77 -6.17
N ARG A 43 7.41 6.47 -7.45
CA ARG A 43 6.69 7.06 -8.58
C ARG A 43 5.75 6.06 -9.25
N LEU A 44 4.73 6.57 -9.90
CA LEU A 44 3.92 5.80 -10.85
C LEU A 44 4.78 5.38 -12.06
N LEU A 45 4.35 4.32 -12.78
CA LEU A 45 4.95 3.96 -14.06
C LEU A 45 4.58 5.02 -15.11
N ASN A 46 5.49 5.31 -16.04
CA ASN A 46 5.11 6.08 -17.21
C ASN A 46 4.41 5.18 -18.24
N ASP A 47 3.79 5.77 -19.28
CA ASP A 47 2.98 5.05 -20.26
C ASP A 47 3.77 3.97 -21.01
N ASN A 48 5.06 4.21 -21.29
CA ASN A 48 5.93 3.22 -21.94
C ASN A 48 6.20 2.03 -20.99
N GLU A 49 6.43 2.29 -19.72
CA GLU A 49 6.66 1.27 -18.70
C GLU A 49 5.40 0.42 -18.46
N ILE A 50 4.23 1.07 -18.40
CA ILE A 50 2.94 0.34 -18.36
C ILE A 50 2.79 -0.53 -19.61
N SER A 51 3.12 0.01 -20.80
CA SER A 51 3.03 -0.73 -22.05
C SER A 51 3.94 -1.96 -22.04
N LEU A 52 5.17 -1.84 -21.55
CA LEU A 52 6.11 -2.97 -21.41
C LEU A 52 5.53 -4.07 -20.49
N CYS A 53 5.05 -3.69 -19.32
CA CYS A 53 4.44 -4.63 -18.37
C CYS A 53 3.19 -5.30 -18.94
N CYS A 54 2.28 -4.53 -19.53
CA CYS A 54 1.04 -5.02 -20.10
C CYS A 54 1.28 -5.92 -21.32
N ASN A 55 2.21 -5.58 -22.19
CA ASN A 55 2.57 -6.42 -23.35
C ASN A 55 3.11 -7.78 -22.90
N TRP A 56 3.98 -7.81 -21.88
CA TRP A 56 4.49 -9.05 -21.34
C TRP A 56 3.38 -9.91 -20.71
N SER A 57 2.47 -9.29 -19.98
CA SER A 57 1.36 -9.96 -19.29
C SER A 57 0.14 -10.24 -20.18
N GLY A 58 0.15 -9.77 -21.43
CA GLY A 58 -0.97 -9.93 -22.38
C GLY A 58 -2.19 -9.06 -22.01
N LEU A 59 -1.98 -7.87 -21.47
CA LEU A 59 -3.02 -6.95 -21.03
C LEU A 59 -3.16 -5.76 -22.00
N ALA A 60 -4.37 -5.21 -22.07
CA ALA A 60 -4.60 -3.92 -22.71
C ALA A 60 -4.00 -2.78 -21.86
N THR A 61 -3.20 -1.91 -22.47
CA THR A 61 -2.48 -0.84 -21.82
C THR A 61 -3.39 0.34 -21.44
N ALA A 62 -4.27 0.76 -22.34
CA ALA A 62 -5.06 1.98 -22.19
C ALA A 62 -5.91 2.03 -20.92
N PRO A 63 -6.62 0.97 -20.49
CA PRO A 63 -7.38 1.00 -19.24
C PRO A 63 -6.50 1.21 -18.02
N LEU A 64 -5.29 0.67 -17.99
CA LEU A 64 -4.39 0.81 -16.85
C LEU A 64 -3.77 2.20 -16.77
N ILE A 65 -3.43 2.82 -17.91
CA ILE A 65 -3.00 4.23 -17.97
C ILE A 65 -4.13 5.12 -17.45
N ALA A 66 -5.36 4.91 -17.90
CA ALA A 66 -6.52 5.68 -17.47
C ALA A 66 -6.81 5.49 -15.96
N LEU A 67 -6.67 4.28 -15.42
CA LEU A 67 -6.78 4.04 -13.98
C LEU A 67 -5.68 4.80 -13.22
N GLN A 68 -4.42 4.70 -13.69
CA GLN A 68 -3.30 5.33 -13.02
C GLN A 68 -3.42 6.86 -12.97
N SER A 69 -4.02 7.48 -13.98
CA SER A 69 -4.27 8.93 -13.98
C SER A 69 -5.27 9.38 -12.91
N GLN A 70 -6.07 8.46 -12.36
CA GLN A 70 -7.09 8.72 -11.34
C GLN A 70 -6.61 8.42 -9.91
N VAL A 71 -5.36 7.99 -9.71
CA VAL A 71 -4.86 7.51 -8.39
C VAL A 71 -5.12 8.52 -7.26
N SER A 72 -4.84 9.81 -7.48
CA SER A 72 -5.07 10.84 -6.46
C SER A 72 -6.56 11.00 -6.13
N GLU A 73 -7.42 11.00 -7.13
CA GLU A 73 -8.87 11.09 -6.94
C GLU A 73 -9.43 9.88 -6.20
N LEU A 74 -8.96 8.67 -6.53
CA LEU A 74 -9.36 7.44 -5.86
C LEU A 74 -8.97 7.44 -4.37
N VAL A 75 -7.79 7.97 -4.05
CA VAL A 75 -7.36 8.17 -2.65
C VAL A 75 -8.25 9.20 -1.94
N ASP A 76 -8.58 10.30 -2.60
CA ASP A 76 -9.47 11.33 -2.03
C ASP A 76 -10.89 10.80 -1.79
N GLN A 77 -11.42 9.94 -2.67
CA GLN A 77 -12.70 9.26 -2.46
C GLN A 77 -12.66 8.33 -1.24
N ALA A 78 -11.63 7.50 -1.12
CA ALA A 78 -11.45 6.61 0.04
C ALA A 78 -11.30 7.39 1.34
N ARG A 79 -10.57 8.52 1.31
CA ARG A 79 -10.45 9.47 2.42
C ARG A 79 -11.80 10.04 2.82
N ALA A 80 -12.58 10.51 1.85
CA ALA A 80 -13.89 11.09 2.11
C ALA A 80 -14.84 10.08 2.77
N ASP A 81 -14.85 8.82 2.30
CA ASP A 81 -15.65 7.76 2.88
C ASP A 81 -15.22 7.44 4.32
N LEU A 82 -13.91 7.30 4.57
CA LEU A 82 -13.41 7.06 5.93
C LEU A 82 -13.81 8.19 6.88
N LEU A 83 -13.60 9.45 6.49
CA LEU A 83 -13.89 10.60 7.34
C LEU A 83 -15.39 10.87 7.52
N LYS A 84 -16.23 10.38 6.63
CA LYS A 84 -17.68 10.37 6.80
C LYS A 84 -18.11 9.35 7.85
N GLU A 85 -17.45 8.20 7.92
CA GLU A 85 -17.74 7.14 8.90
C GLU A 85 -17.11 7.43 10.27
N GLN A 86 -15.91 8.01 10.30
CA GLN A 86 -15.09 8.25 11.49
C GLN A 86 -14.53 9.69 11.51
N PRO A 87 -15.40 10.72 11.61
CA PRO A 87 -14.97 12.12 11.55
C PRO A 87 -14.06 12.52 12.73
N GLU A 88 -14.15 11.82 13.86
CA GLU A 88 -13.34 12.06 15.05
C GLU A 88 -11.84 11.80 14.84
N LEU A 89 -11.46 11.02 13.84
CA LEU A 89 -10.05 10.69 13.57
C LEU A 89 -9.18 11.93 13.36
N VAL A 90 -9.70 12.98 12.73
CA VAL A 90 -8.96 14.21 12.40
C VAL A 90 -9.28 15.39 13.34
N GLN A 91 -10.16 15.18 14.34
CA GLN A 91 -10.44 16.18 15.36
C GLN A 91 -9.34 16.22 16.43
N PRO A 92 -9.22 17.30 17.22
CA PRO A 92 -8.30 17.35 18.36
C PRO A 92 -8.49 16.12 19.28
N GLY A 93 -7.41 15.38 19.49
CA GLY A 93 -7.42 14.10 20.25
C GLY A 93 -7.67 12.86 19.39
N GLY A 94 -8.03 13.00 18.12
CA GLY A 94 -8.16 11.90 17.17
C GLY A 94 -6.81 11.33 16.73
N LYS A 95 -6.79 10.08 16.29
CA LYS A 95 -5.55 9.35 15.98
C LYS A 95 -4.84 9.86 14.71
N LEU A 96 -5.55 10.56 13.82
CA LEU A 96 -5.00 11.25 12.64
C LEU A 96 -4.82 12.76 12.87
N PHE A 97 -4.98 13.25 14.09
CA PHE A 97 -4.63 14.63 14.43
C PHE A 97 -3.18 14.70 14.95
N PRO A 98 -2.38 15.72 14.61
CA PRO A 98 -2.70 16.86 13.72
C PRO A 98 -2.67 16.49 12.23
N ALA A 99 -2.95 17.45 11.36
CA ALA A 99 -3.10 17.27 9.91
C ALA A 99 -1.93 16.51 9.25
N ASP A 100 -0.70 16.72 9.69
CA ASP A 100 0.49 16.03 9.18
C ASP A 100 0.40 14.49 9.31
N ARG A 101 -0.27 14.00 10.37
CA ARG A 101 -0.50 12.56 10.55
C ARG A 101 -1.51 12.03 9.54
N ALA A 102 -2.58 12.78 9.29
CA ALA A 102 -3.56 12.45 8.27
C ALA A 102 -2.92 12.41 6.88
N GLU A 103 -2.15 13.43 6.53
CA GLU A 103 -1.45 13.49 5.24
C GLU A 103 -0.45 12.32 5.05
N ALA A 104 0.21 11.87 6.12
CA ALA A 104 1.05 10.68 6.06
C ALA A 104 0.21 9.42 5.72
N CYS A 105 -0.96 9.24 6.33
CA CYS A 105 -1.86 8.13 6.05
C CYS A 105 -2.34 8.13 4.58
N TRP A 106 -2.73 9.30 4.05
CA TRP A 106 -3.18 9.40 2.65
C TRP A 106 -2.05 9.14 1.66
N ARG A 107 -0.84 9.58 1.97
CA ARG A 107 0.36 9.26 1.20
C ARG A 107 0.64 7.75 1.19
N ASP A 108 0.45 7.06 2.30
CA ASP A 108 0.58 5.60 2.36
C ASP A 108 -0.49 4.93 1.48
N CYS A 109 -1.75 5.38 1.53
CA CYS A 109 -2.82 4.91 0.64
C CYS A 109 -2.44 5.09 -0.85
N PHE A 110 -1.86 6.24 -1.22
CA PHE A 110 -1.35 6.47 -2.57
C PHE A 110 -0.28 5.44 -2.95
N HIS A 111 0.69 5.19 -2.08
CA HIS A 111 1.76 4.23 -2.35
C HIS A 111 1.25 2.78 -2.39
N PHE A 112 0.26 2.42 -1.60
CA PHE A 112 -0.38 1.12 -1.63
C PHE A 112 -1.11 0.87 -2.96
N LEU A 113 -1.87 1.85 -3.44
CA LEU A 113 -2.51 1.77 -4.75
C LEU A 113 -1.47 1.72 -5.88
N ARG A 114 -0.42 2.55 -5.82
CA ARG A 114 0.71 2.55 -6.75
C ARG A 114 1.32 1.15 -6.92
N VAL A 115 1.69 0.49 -5.83
CA VAL A 115 2.29 -0.87 -5.86
C VAL A 115 1.27 -1.91 -6.36
N SER A 116 -0.02 -1.75 -6.01
CA SER A 116 -1.08 -2.63 -6.49
C SER A 116 -1.31 -2.49 -8.00
N ILE A 117 -1.13 -1.29 -8.56
CA ILE A 117 -1.16 -1.05 -10.02
C ILE A 117 0.03 -1.75 -10.70
N TYR A 118 1.22 -1.75 -10.10
CA TYR A 118 2.34 -2.54 -10.63
C TYR A 118 1.98 -4.03 -10.71
N GLY A 119 1.39 -4.55 -9.64
CA GLY A 119 0.89 -5.93 -9.61
C GLY A 119 -0.15 -6.19 -10.69
N ALA A 120 -1.11 -5.29 -10.86
CA ALA A 120 -2.14 -5.40 -11.88
C ALA A 120 -1.53 -5.42 -13.30
N ALA A 121 -0.54 -4.56 -13.59
CA ALA A 121 0.17 -4.52 -14.88
C ALA A 121 0.89 -5.84 -15.20
N LEU A 122 1.36 -6.56 -14.18
CA LEU A 122 2.14 -7.79 -14.29
C LEU A 122 1.31 -9.06 -14.02
N ARG A 123 0.00 -8.95 -13.79
CA ARG A 123 -0.88 -10.04 -13.32
C ARG A 123 -0.33 -10.72 -12.07
N ARG A 124 0.13 -9.94 -11.10
CA ARG A 124 0.61 -10.41 -9.80
C ARG A 124 -0.28 -9.89 -8.68
N THR A 125 -0.67 -10.81 -7.79
CA THR A 125 -1.48 -10.49 -6.61
C THR A 125 -0.67 -10.48 -5.33
N ALA A 126 0.37 -11.32 -5.23
CA ALA A 126 1.35 -11.30 -4.13
C ALA A 126 2.40 -10.23 -4.42
N ILE A 127 2.11 -9.00 -4.00
CA ILE A 127 2.89 -7.81 -4.38
C ILE A 127 3.86 -7.33 -3.31
N THR A 128 3.83 -7.94 -2.11
CA THR A 128 4.54 -7.41 -0.93
C THR A 128 5.87 -8.10 -0.68
N ASP A 129 6.82 -7.34 -0.15
CA ASP A 129 8.06 -7.84 0.45
C ASP A 129 7.81 -8.22 1.93
N PRO A 130 8.03 -9.49 2.35
CA PRO A 130 7.74 -9.90 3.72
C PRO A 130 8.55 -9.15 4.78
N ASN A 131 9.82 -8.86 4.53
CA ASN A 131 10.68 -8.15 5.48
C ASN A 131 10.27 -6.67 5.57
N GLY A 132 9.98 -6.06 4.42
CA GLY A 132 9.50 -4.69 4.36
C GLY A 132 8.15 -4.51 5.05
N MET A 133 7.25 -5.49 4.94
CA MET A 133 5.96 -5.48 5.65
C MET A 133 6.12 -5.63 7.15
N HIS A 134 7.10 -6.43 7.62
CA HIS A 134 7.42 -6.53 9.04
C HIS A 134 7.92 -5.18 9.58
N SER A 135 8.91 -4.56 8.92
CA SER A 135 9.42 -3.23 9.31
C SER A 135 8.34 -2.14 9.25
N LEU A 136 7.38 -2.25 8.31
CA LEU A 136 6.23 -1.34 8.25
C LEU A 136 5.32 -1.50 9.47
N ALA A 137 5.07 -2.75 9.92
CA ALA A 137 4.27 -3.01 11.11
C ALA A 137 4.93 -2.44 12.37
N GLU A 138 6.23 -2.64 12.55
CA GLU A 138 7.00 -2.04 13.66
C GLU A 138 6.94 -0.50 13.61
N LEU A 139 7.08 0.09 12.43
CA LEU A 139 6.97 1.54 12.25
C LEU A 139 5.58 2.04 12.63
N TYR A 140 4.52 1.34 12.21
CA TYR A 140 3.15 1.72 12.52
C TYR A 140 2.83 1.58 14.01
N ALA A 141 3.34 0.54 14.68
CA ALA A 141 3.23 0.39 16.13
C ALA A 141 3.92 1.55 16.85
N LEU A 142 5.17 1.87 16.46
CA LEU A 142 5.96 2.94 17.04
C LEU A 142 5.32 4.33 16.86
N LEU A 143 4.67 4.58 15.73
CA LEU A 143 3.98 5.82 15.40
C LEU A 143 2.51 5.84 15.88
N GLU A 144 2.02 4.78 16.51
CA GLU A 144 0.62 4.62 16.92
C GLU A 144 -0.38 4.87 15.78
N VAL A 145 -0.08 4.31 14.58
CA VAL A 145 -0.99 4.41 13.43
C VAL A 145 -2.29 3.69 13.74
N PRO A 146 -3.47 4.31 13.49
CA PRO A 146 -4.76 3.65 13.72
C PRO A 146 -5.04 2.60 12.64
N VAL A 147 -4.40 1.42 12.77
CA VAL A 147 -4.46 0.35 11.76
C VAL A 147 -5.88 -0.07 11.38
N PRO A 148 -6.87 -0.17 12.30
CA PRO A 148 -8.25 -0.45 11.89
C PRO A 148 -8.81 0.60 10.91
N ALA A 149 -8.53 1.88 11.12
CA ALA A 149 -8.95 2.96 10.22
C ALA A 149 -8.18 2.90 8.89
N LEU A 150 -6.88 2.59 8.91
CA LEU A 150 -6.08 2.37 7.71
C LEU A 150 -6.62 1.21 6.86
N LEU A 151 -6.98 0.09 7.47
CA LEU A 151 -7.55 -1.06 6.77
C LEU A 151 -8.93 -0.73 6.16
N LEU A 152 -9.74 0.07 6.85
CA LEU A 152 -11.00 0.57 6.31
C LEU A 152 -10.76 1.49 5.11
N ALA A 153 -9.82 2.44 5.22
CA ALA A 153 -9.44 3.31 4.10
C ALA A 153 -8.95 2.50 2.89
N LEU A 154 -8.14 1.47 3.14
CA LEU A 154 -7.63 0.58 2.09
C LEU A 154 -8.76 -0.24 1.44
N ASP A 155 -9.76 -0.67 2.20
CA ASP A 155 -10.94 -1.35 1.65
C ASP A 155 -11.79 -0.39 0.78
N ARG A 156 -12.01 0.86 1.20
CA ARG A 156 -12.68 1.87 0.38
C ARG A 156 -11.89 2.17 -0.90
N LEU A 157 -10.57 2.32 -0.79
CA LEU A 157 -9.67 2.50 -1.94
C LEU A 157 -9.76 1.34 -2.92
N ARG A 158 -9.80 0.10 -2.42
CA ARG A 158 -9.99 -1.10 -3.23
C ARG A 158 -11.33 -1.05 -3.98
N GLN A 159 -12.43 -0.74 -3.30
CA GLN A 159 -13.77 -0.67 -3.90
C GLN A 159 -13.81 0.37 -5.03
N HIS A 160 -13.34 1.60 -4.79
CA HIS A 160 -13.30 2.65 -5.80
C HIS A 160 -12.39 2.30 -6.98
N SER A 161 -11.19 1.80 -6.71
CA SER A 161 -10.21 1.46 -7.76
C SER A 161 -10.68 0.31 -8.65
N VAL A 162 -11.29 -0.72 -8.06
CA VAL A 162 -11.84 -1.86 -8.81
C VAL A 162 -13.04 -1.42 -9.65
N ALA A 163 -13.94 -0.60 -9.12
CA ALA A 163 -15.08 -0.06 -9.86
C ALA A 163 -14.63 0.80 -11.04
N ALA A 164 -13.69 1.74 -10.80
CA ALA A 164 -13.12 2.57 -11.85
C ALA A 164 -12.47 1.74 -12.96
N TYR A 165 -11.66 0.73 -12.59
CA TYR A 165 -10.98 -0.12 -13.55
C TYR A 165 -11.96 -1.00 -14.37
N SER A 166 -13.03 -1.49 -13.74
CA SER A 166 -14.08 -2.24 -14.44
C SER A 166 -14.82 -1.38 -15.46
N LEU A 167 -15.14 -0.12 -15.12
CA LEU A 167 -15.78 0.84 -16.02
C LEU A 167 -14.94 1.18 -17.25
N LEU A 168 -13.62 0.99 -17.18
CA LEU A 168 -12.71 1.15 -18.32
C LEU A 168 -12.65 -0.08 -19.23
N GLY A 169 -13.56 -1.05 -19.06
CA GLY A 169 -13.65 -2.27 -19.88
C GLY A 169 -12.62 -3.34 -19.53
N ALA A 170 -12.05 -3.30 -18.32
CA ALA A 170 -10.97 -4.18 -17.86
C ALA A 170 -11.41 -5.14 -16.73
N GLU A 171 -12.63 -5.67 -16.78
CA GLU A 171 -13.22 -6.50 -15.71
C GLU A 171 -12.32 -7.66 -15.25
N SER A 172 -11.73 -8.41 -16.22
CA SER A 172 -10.83 -9.53 -15.88
C SER A 172 -9.55 -9.06 -15.16
N ASN A 173 -9.10 -7.84 -15.44
CA ASN A 173 -7.90 -7.24 -14.86
C ASN A 173 -8.22 -6.56 -13.53
N ALA A 174 -9.44 -6.05 -13.38
CA ALA A 174 -9.95 -5.50 -12.13
C ALA A 174 -9.91 -6.54 -11.00
N LYS A 175 -10.08 -7.83 -11.31
CA LYS A 175 -9.89 -8.92 -10.36
C LYS A 175 -8.45 -8.97 -9.83
N THR A 176 -7.43 -8.84 -10.67
CA THR A 176 -6.03 -8.84 -10.21
C THR A 176 -5.76 -7.66 -9.28
N LEU A 177 -6.26 -6.47 -9.60
CA LEU A 177 -6.13 -5.29 -8.75
C LEU A 177 -6.85 -5.49 -7.40
N ASN A 178 -8.07 -6.04 -7.42
CA ASN A 178 -8.81 -6.42 -6.21
C ASN A 178 -8.01 -7.36 -5.33
N ASP A 179 -7.46 -8.42 -5.91
CA ASP A 179 -6.73 -9.45 -5.18
C ASP A 179 -5.38 -8.90 -4.64
N ALA A 180 -4.71 -8.01 -5.38
CA ALA A 180 -3.49 -7.35 -4.93
C ALA A 180 -3.73 -6.42 -3.73
N LEU A 181 -4.78 -5.59 -3.76
CA LEU A 181 -5.16 -4.73 -2.64
C LEU A 181 -5.64 -5.54 -1.44
N THR A 182 -6.37 -6.64 -1.67
CA THR A 182 -6.79 -7.57 -0.61
C THR A 182 -5.57 -8.26 0.01
N HIS A 183 -4.61 -8.72 -0.79
CA HIS A 183 -3.36 -9.30 -0.30
C HIS A 183 -2.62 -8.31 0.59
N LEU A 184 -2.46 -7.06 0.15
CA LEU A 184 -1.79 -6.01 0.92
C LEU A 184 -2.47 -5.77 2.28
N GLY A 185 -3.78 -5.61 2.30
CA GLY A 185 -4.55 -5.44 3.54
C GLY A 185 -4.38 -6.61 4.51
N ASN A 186 -4.41 -7.84 3.98
CA ASN A 186 -4.19 -9.05 4.77
C ASN A 186 -2.77 -9.11 5.35
N MET A 187 -1.75 -8.67 4.59
CA MET A 187 -0.37 -8.64 5.09
C MET A 187 -0.18 -7.61 6.19
N ILE A 188 -0.72 -6.40 6.04
CA ILE A 188 -0.73 -5.39 7.12
C ILE A 188 -1.38 -5.97 8.37
N TYR A 189 -2.57 -6.53 8.27
CA TYR A 189 -3.29 -7.12 9.41
C TYR A 189 -2.52 -8.24 10.09
N LYS A 190 -1.91 -9.13 9.30
CA LYS A 190 -1.15 -10.28 9.80
C LYS A 190 0.10 -9.85 10.58
N GLU A 191 0.89 -8.93 10.01
CA GLU A 191 2.13 -8.47 10.66
C GLU A 191 1.84 -7.69 11.94
N MET A 192 0.81 -6.84 11.96
CA MET A 192 0.38 -6.15 13.19
C MET A 192 -0.06 -7.11 14.30
N LYS A 193 -0.72 -8.23 13.96
CA LYS A 193 -1.10 -9.24 14.97
C LYS A 193 0.09 -10.06 15.49
N ARG A 194 1.14 -10.22 14.71
CA ARG A 194 2.37 -10.90 15.17
C ARG A 194 3.07 -10.07 16.22
N ASP A 195 3.14 -8.76 16.02
CA ASP A 195 3.74 -7.81 16.95
C ASP A 195 2.99 -7.80 18.29
N ASP A 196 1.66 -7.68 18.26
CA ASP A 196 0.79 -7.78 19.46
C ASP A 196 0.96 -9.11 20.22
N GLY A 197 1.27 -10.21 19.52
CA GLY A 197 1.52 -11.53 20.09
C GLY A 197 2.85 -11.64 20.82
N GLN A 198 3.90 -11.09 20.23
CA GLN A 198 5.25 -11.07 20.81
C GLN A 198 5.32 -10.21 22.07
N ASP A 199 4.65 -9.06 22.11
CA ASP A 199 4.56 -8.22 23.29
C ASP A 199 3.84 -8.93 24.45
N ARG A 200 2.82 -9.73 24.21
CA ARG A 200 2.12 -10.51 25.24
C ARG A 200 2.96 -11.65 25.81
N GLU A 201 3.74 -12.33 24.96
CA GLU A 201 4.65 -13.40 25.43
C GLU A 201 5.79 -12.85 26.27
N LEU A 202 6.40 -11.71 25.88
CA LEU A 202 7.42 -11.02 26.65
C LEU A 202 6.91 -10.53 28.00
N GLN A 203 5.69 -9.96 28.06
CA GLN A 203 5.07 -9.54 29.33
C GLN A 203 4.72 -10.72 30.25
N THR A 204 4.45 -11.89 29.67
CA THR A 204 4.15 -13.10 30.46
C THR A 204 5.42 -13.77 31.00
N ALA A 205 6.55 -13.64 30.29
CA ALA A 205 7.84 -14.20 30.69
C ALA A 205 8.57 -13.38 31.80
N ILE A 206 8.13 -12.14 32.04
CA ILE A 206 8.71 -11.22 33.07
C ILE A 206 7.92 -11.30 34.40
N ARG A 207 6.84 -12.04 34.45
CA ARG A 207 6.10 -12.33 35.68
C ARG A 207 6.47 -13.67 36.28
#